data_56e7961962d50727871cf9a894256dcf
#
_entry.id   56e7961962d50727871cf9a894256dcf
#
_cell.length_a   1.000
_cell.length_b   1.000
_cell.length_c   1.000
_cell.angle_alpha   90.00
_cell.angle_beta   90.00
_cell.angle_gamma   90.00
#
_symmetry.space_group_name_H-M   'P 1'
#
loop_
_entity.id
_entity.type
_entity.pdbx_description
1 polymer ?
#
loop_
_entity_poly.entity_id
_entity_poly.type
_entity_poly.pdbx_seq_one_letter_code
_entity_poly.pdbx_strand_id
1 'polypeptide(L)'
;MKSLCRIKNLFLPIFCALIFCPYMHGEETDERHLFILSGQSNMARFKPSLWFTPALSKALGEDRVIVSFYAKGGQPISKWYKGWKGSDGSIDPQAGVLYDTMMEQTRDKIRGSKIKTVTFIWMQGEADAKAKNSEVYLNGLHGLRKQLEADLGREDLGFVIGRLSDSGFYRRRDKKRVENSDWKGIRDAQEAFANSMERAVWIDTDDLNGEKNELHLIKPGGYETLGKRYVDAALKLVNGK
;
A
#
# COMPACT_ATOMS: atom_id res chain seq x y z
N MET A 1 98.94 4.11 25.80
CA MET A 1 98.11 2.93 25.52
C MET A 1 96.71 3.44 25.55
N LYS A 2 96.03 3.56 24.34
CA LYS A 2 94.70 4.14 24.17
C LYS A 2 93.71 3.03 23.93
N SER A 3 92.74 2.91 24.87
CA SER A 3 91.61 1.95 24.72
C SER A 3 90.50 2.57 23.85
N LEU A 4 90.16 1.91 22.76
CA LEU A 4 89.03 2.30 21.91
C LEU A 4 87.71 1.65 22.44
N CYS A 5 86.83 2.56 22.84
CA CYS A 5 85.46 2.17 23.18
C CYS A 5 84.60 2.01 21.89
N ARG A 6 84.13 0.78 21.61
CA ARG A 6 83.23 0.50 20.49
C ARG A 6 81.81 0.78 20.94
N ILE A 7 81.15 1.76 20.32
CA ILE A 7 79.69 2.00 20.43
C ILE A 7 78.98 1.01 19.49
N LYS A 8 78.17 0.15 20.09
CA LYS A 8 77.22 -0.75 19.30
C LYS A 8 75.91 0.03 19.03
N ASN A 9 75.70 0.33 17.78
CA ASN A 9 74.42 0.86 17.34
C ASN A 9 73.36 -0.24 17.42
N LEU A 10 72.36 -0.07 18.29
CA LEU A 10 71.21 -0.92 18.42
C LEU A 10 70.10 -0.36 17.48
N PHE A 11 69.92 -1.01 16.32
CA PHE A 11 68.76 -0.71 15.45
C PHE A 11 67.55 -1.44 16.01
N LEU A 12 66.56 -0.63 16.51
CA LEU A 12 65.27 -1.15 16.91
C LEU A 12 64.34 -1.06 15.69
N PRO A 13 63.77 -2.19 15.19
CA PRO A 13 62.83 -2.14 14.09
C PRO A 13 61.48 -1.59 14.61
N ILE A 14 61.03 -0.47 14.05
CA ILE A 14 59.68 0.04 14.26
C ILE A 14 58.72 -0.91 13.54
N PHE A 15 58.03 -1.74 14.32
CA PHE A 15 56.95 -2.58 13.84
C PHE A 15 55.69 -1.73 13.65
N CYS A 16 55.42 -1.25 12.43
CA CYS A 16 54.23 -0.53 12.10
C CYS A 16 53.07 -1.55 12.07
N ALA A 17 52.34 -1.69 13.17
CA ALA A 17 51.13 -2.48 13.24
C ALA A 17 50.05 -1.79 12.39
N LEU A 18 49.83 -2.27 11.18
CA LEU A 18 48.65 -1.93 10.39
C LEU A 18 47.41 -2.44 11.14
N ILE A 19 46.71 -1.52 11.82
CA ILE A 19 45.42 -1.78 12.41
C ILE A 19 44.45 -2.00 11.22
N PHE A 20 44.21 -3.26 10.92
CA PHE A 20 43.16 -3.65 9.98
C PHE A 20 41.80 -3.39 10.68
N CYS A 21 41.24 -2.21 10.45
CA CYS A 21 39.89 -1.92 10.89
C CYS A 21 38.96 -2.77 10.01
N PRO A 22 38.29 -3.82 10.52
CA PRO A 22 37.32 -4.53 9.70
C PRO A 22 36.20 -3.52 9.40
N TYR A 23 36.09 -3.14 8.15
CA TYR A 23 34.95 -2.41 7.65
C TYR A 23 33.74 -3.35 7.88
N MET A 24 33.00 -3.08 8.96
CA MET A 24 31.73 -3.74 9.23
C MET A 24 30.80 -3.32 8.09
N HIS A 25 30.81 -4.05 6.99
CA HIS A 25 29.68 -4.08 6.09
C HIS A 25 28.52 -4.59 6.95
N GLY A 26 27.68 -3.67 7.40
CA GLY A 26 26.36 -4.05 7.89
C GLY A 26 25.77 -4.93 6.79
N GLU A 27 25.41 -6.16 7.10
CA GLU A 27 24.65 -7.02 6.17
C GLU A 27 23.46 -6.17 5.73
N GLU A 28 23.50 -5.70 4.48
CA GLU A 28 22.38 -5.06 3.84
C GLU A 28 21.28 -6.13 3.81
N THR A 29 20.34 -6.01 4.78
CA THR A 29 19.31 -7.03 4.94
C THR A 29 18.52 -7.06 3.63
N ASP A 30 18.52 -8.20 2.94
CA ASP A 30 17.76 -8.46 1.69
C ASP A 30 16.23 -8.44 1.97
N GLU A 31 15.82 -7.56 2.88
CA GLU A 31 14.45 -7.40 3.32
C GLU A 31 13.73 -6.40 2.43
N ARG A 32 12.60 -6.81 1.90
CA ARG A 32 11.82 -6.04 0.93
C ARG A 32 10.50 -5.57 1.52
N HIS A 33 9.99 -4.48 0.98
CA HIS A 33 8.69 -3.91 1.31
C HIS A 33 7.69 -4.29 0.20
N LEU A 34 6.64 -4.99 0.57
CA LEU A 34 5.58 -5.38 -0.36
C LEU A 34 4.44 -4.37 -0.32
N PHE A 35 4.06 -3.88 -1.48
CA PHE A 35 2.89 -3.01 -1.67
C PHE A 35 1.91 -3.72 -2.60
N ILE A 36 0.71 -4.01 -2.10
CA ILE A 36 -0.36 -4.64 -2.88
C ILE A 36 -1.42 -3.57 -3.16
N LEU A 37 -1.58 -3.18 -4.42
CA LEU A 37 -2.58 -2.22 -4.84
C LEU A 37 -3.75 -2.94 -5.49
N SER A 38 -4.96 -2.72 -4.97
CA SER A 38 -6.14 -3.37 -5.52
C SER A 38 -7.39 -2.51 -5.37
N GLY A 39 -8.44 -2.86 -6.09
CA GLY A 39 -9.70 -2.14 -6.08
C GLY A 39 -10.40 -2.13 -7.44
N GLN A 40 -11.31 -1.16 -7.65
CA GLN A 40 -12.08 -1.09 -8.88
C GLN A 40 -11.58 -0.01 -9.86
N SER A 41 -12.48 0.67 -10.58
CA SER A 41 -12.14 1.47 -11.78
C SER A 41 -11.15 2.60 -11.53
N ASN A 42 -11.20 3.30 -10.40
CA ASN A 42 -10.22 4.34 -10.09
C ASN A 42 -8.83 3.74 -9.83
N MET A 43 -8.75 2.59 -9.15
CA MET A 43 -7.50 1.86 -9.04
C MET A 43 -7.06 1.28 -10.39
N ALA A 44 -7.95 0.73 -11.20
CA ALA A 44 -7.60 0.18 -12.51
C ALA A 44 -7.07 1.23 -13.51
N ARG A 45 -7.44 2.50 -13.33
CA ARG A 45 -6.89 3.64 -14.10
C ARG A 45 -5.58 4.19 -13.54
N PHE A 46 -5.29 3.90 -12.30
CA PHE A 46 -4.03 4.26 -11.65
C PHE A 46 -2.86 3.50 -12.30
N LYS A 47 -1.75 4.19 -12.51
CA LYS A 47 -0.54 3.60 -13.11
C LYS A 47 0.58 3.58 -12.08
N PRO A 48 0.74 2.50 -11.30
CA PRO A 48 1.77 2.44 -10.25
C PRO A 48 3.18 2.67 -10.77
N SER A 49 3.50 2.20 -11.97
CA SER A 49 4.80 2.38 -12.61
C SER A 49 5.17 3.83 -12.92
N LEU A 50 4.17 4.73 -12.99
CA LEU A 50 4.41 6.16 -13.23
C LEU A 50 4.39 6.99 -11.95
N TRP A 51 3.46 6.71 -11.03
CA TRP A 51 3.14 7.63 -9.94
C TRP A 51 3.38 7.06 -8.53
N PHE A 52 3.77 5.79 -8.41
CA PHE A 52 3.94 5.14 -7.12
C PHE A 52 5.31 4.44 -6.98
N THR A 53 5.59 3.47 -7.84
CA THR A 53 6.82 2.66 -7.77
C THR A 53 8.10 3.50 -7.82
N PRO A 54 8.28 4.48 -8.74
CA PRO A 54 9.54 5.23 -8.80
C PRO A 54 9.82 6.04 -7.54
N ALA A 55 8.78 6.62 -6.93
CA ALA A 55 8.93 7.40 -5.70
C ALA A 55 9.29 6.52 -4.50
N LEU A 56 8.69 5.34 -4.38
CA LEU A 56 9.05 4.37 -3.34
C LEU A 56 10.46 3.81 -3.53
N SER A 57 10.83 3.45 -4.76
CA SER A 57 12.19 2.98 -5.08
C SER A 57 13.24 4.03 -4.74
N LYS A 58 12.95 5.31 -5.00
CA LYS A 58 13.83 6.42 -4.60
C LYS A 58 13.97 6.54 -3.08
N ALA A 59 12.89 6.31 -2.33
CA ALA A 59 12.87 6.48 -0.89
C ALA A 59 13.43 5.28 -0.10
N LEU A 60 13.21 4.06 -0.59
CA LEU A 60 13.50 2.82 0.13
C LEU A 60 14.65 2.00 -0.48
N GLY A 61 15.07 2.30 -1.71
CA GLY A 61 15.97 1.51 -2.54
C GLY A 61 15.18 0.67 -3.57
N GLU A 62 15.68 0.60 -4.79
CA GLU A 62 15.00 -0.08 -5.92
C GLU A 62 14.79 -1.57 -5.64
N ASP A 63 15.83 -2.26 -5.17
CA ASP A 63 15.81 -3.69 -4.87
C ASP A 63 14.96 -4.04 -3.63
N ARG A 64 14.55 -3.04 -2.86
CA ARG A 64 13.77 -3.21 -1.63
C ARG A 64 12.27 -3.01 -1.82
N VAL A 65 11.81 -2.69 -3.04
CA VAL A 65 10.39 -2.40 -3.32
C VAL A 65 9.79 -3.46 -4.22
N ILE A 66 8.75 -4.14 -3.74
CA ILE A 66 7.93 -5.05 -4.55
C ILE A 66 6.53 -4.45 -4.64
N VAL A 67 6.05 -4.24 -5.86
CA VAL A 67 4.69 -3.75 -6.12
C VAL A 67 3.88 -4.83 -6.83
N SER A 68 2.80 -5.28 -6.18
CA SER A 68 1.78 -6.13 -6.78
C SER A 68 0.55 -5.29 -7.09
N PHE A 69 0.02 -5.42 -8.29
CA PHE A 69 -1.10 -4.60 -8.75
C PHE A 69 -2.13 -5.45 -9.47
N TYR A 70 -3.35 -5.46 -8.94
CA TYR A 70 -4.49 -6.10 -9.60
C TYR A 70 -5.78 -5.36 -9.29
N ALA A 71 -6.44 -4.81 -10.30
CA ALA A 71 -7.69 -4.08 -10.14
C ALA A 71 -8.65 -4.35 -11.30
N LYS A 72 -9.96 -4.33 -11.03
CA LYS A 72 -10.98 -4.58 -12.05
C LYS A 72 -12.17 -3.63 -11.88
N GLY A 73 -12.49 -2.87 -12.93
CA GLY A 73 -13.55 -1.87 -12.91
C GLY A 73 -14.93 -2.45 -12.63
N GLY A 74 -15.77 -1.68 -11.90
CA GLY A 74 -17.18 -1.98 -11.69
C GLY A 74 -17.49 -3.15 -10.75
N GLN A 75 -16.53 -3.60 -9.94
CA GLN A 75 -16.70 -4.78 -9.09
C GLN A 75 -16.97 -4.40 -7.64
N PRO A 76 -17.93 -5.07 -6.95
CA PRO A 76 -18.16 -4.91 -5.51
C PRO A 76 -17.07 -5.62 -4.68
N ILE A 77 -16.98 -5.26 -3.40
CA ILE A 77 -16.00 -5.85 -2.46
C ILE A 77 -16.14 -7.38 -2.34
N SER A 78 -17.32 -7.92 -2.56
CA SER A 78 -17.57 -9.37 -2.56
C SER A 78 -16.62 -10.13 -3.47
N LYS A 79 -16.18 -9.55 -4.59
CA LYS A 79 -15.23 -10.20 -5.50
C LYS A 79 -13.82 -10.36 -4.92
N TRP A 80 -13.50 -9.66 -3.83
CA TRP A 80 -12.25 -9.80 -3.09
C TRP A 80 -12.41 -10.47 -1.73
N TYR A 81 -13.59 -10.43 -1.10
CA TYR A 81 -13.80 -11.07 0.20
C TYR A 81 -14.63 -12.34 0.07
N LYS A 82 -14.01 -13.52 0.32
CA LYS A 82 -14.62 -14.84 0.20
C LYS A 82 -15.78 -15.08 1.15
N GLY A 83 -15.70 -14.50 2.34
CA GLY A 83 -16.73 -14.62 3.38
C GLY A 83 -17.84 -13.56 3.30
N TRP A 84 -17.93 -12.83 2.18
CA TRP A 84 -18.93 -11.77 2.02
C TRP A 84 -20.37 -12.28 2.08
N LYS A 85 -21.21 -11.52 2.77
CA LYS A 85 -22.66 -11.72 2.82
C LYS A 85 -23.37 -10.37 2.65
N GLY A 86 -24.43 -10.34 1.88
CA GLY A 86 -25.32 -9.19 1.75
C GLY A 86 -26.05 -8.88 3.06
N SER A 87 -26.70 -7.72 3.15
CA SER A 87 -27.52 -7.32 4.30
C SER A 87 -28.72 -8.26 4.51
N ASP A 88 -29.19 -8.88 3.43
CA ASP A 88 -30.24 -9.90 3.43
C ASP A 88 -29.73 -11.33 3.69
N GLY A 89 -28.43 -11.49 3.96
CA GLY A 89 -27.78 -12.78 4.15
C GLY A 89 -27.40 -13.51 2.86
N SER A 90 -27.65 -12.90 1.70
CA SER A 90 -27.28 -13.47 0.39
C SER A 90 -25.78 -13.69 0.27
N ILE A 91 -25.38 -14.74 -0.44
CA ILE A 91 -23.97 -15.08 -0.71
C ILE A 91 -23.72 -14.84 -2.20
N ASP A 92 -22.64 -14.10 -2.50
CA ASP A 92 -22.18 -13.98 -3.89
C ASP A 92 -21.46 -15.28 -4.30
N PRO A 93 -21.96 -16.06 -5.27
CA PRO A 93 -21.33 -17.32 -5.70
C PRO A 93 -19.93 -17.12 -6.32
N GLN A 94 -19.58 -15.89 -6.65
CA GLN A 94 -18.26 -15.52 -7.15
C GLN A 94 -17.46 -14.71 -6.10
N ALA A 95 -17.80 -14.83 -4.82
CA ALA A 95 -17.05 -14.17 -3.75
C ALA A 95 -15.58 -14.59 -3.77
N GLY A 96 -14.67 -13.63 -3.71
CA GLY A 96 -13.23 -13.87 -3.65
C GLY A 96 -12.54 -14.18 -4.99
N VAL A 97 -13.25 -14.27 -6.12
CA VAL A 97 -12.64 -14.66 -7.41
C VAL A 97 -11.50 -13.70 -7.86
N LEU A 98 -11.63 -12.41 -7.57
CA LEU A 98 -10.59 -11.43 -7.89
C LEU A 98 -9.46 -11.41 -6.85
N TYR A 99 -9.80 -11.79 -5.62
CA TYR A 99 -8.80 -11.98 -4.57
C TYR A 99 -7.82 -13.10 -4.92
N ASP A 100 -8.32 -14.24 -5.38
CA ASP A 100 -7.47 -15.37 -5.74
C ASP A 100 -6.48 -14.99 -6.83
N THR A 101 -6.93 -14.30 -7.89
CA THR A 101 -6.04 -13.80 -8.94
C THR A 101 -5.02 -12.78 -8.40
N MET A 102 -5.44 -11.86 -7.54
CA MET A 102 -4.54 -10.89 -6.90
C MET A 102 -3.46 -11.58 -6.07
N MET A 103 -3.84 -12.57 -5.27
CA MET A 103 -2.91 -13.29 -4.40
C MET A 103 -1.97 -14.22 -5.18
N GLU A 104 -2.44 -14.86 -6.24
CA GLU A 104 -1.57 -15.62 -7.14
C GLU A 104 -0.45 -14.74 -7.69
N GLN A 105 -0.79 -13.60 -8.29
CA GLN A 105 0.19 -12.64 -8.80
C GLN A 105 1.13 -12.10 -7.70
N THR A 106 0.58 -11.88 -6.50
CA THR A 106 1.38 -11.39 -5.36
C THR A 106 2.38 -12.45 -4.91
N ARG A 107 1.96 -13.71 -4.74
CA ARG A 107 2.84 -14.81 -4.35
C ARG A 107 3.97 -15.05 -5.36
N ASP A 108 3.67 -14.93 -6.65
CA ASP A 108 4.70 -15.05 -7.69
C ASP A 108 5.76 -13.94 -7.56
N LYS A 109 5.34 -12.72 -7.28
CA LYS A 109 6.27 -11.57 -7.13
C LYS A 109 7.14 -11.64 -5.89
N ILE A 110 6.65 -12.21 -4.80
CA ILE A 110 7.40 -12.30 -3.54
C ILE A 110 8.19 -13.61 -3.40
N ARG A 111 8.10 -14.50 -4.38
CA ARG A 111 8.77 -15.82 -4.33
C ARG A 111 10.27 -15.66 -4.06
N GLY A 112 10.74 -16.31 -3.00
CA GLY A 112 12.15 -16.24 -2.58
C GLY A 112 12.58 -14.92 -1.93
N SER A 113 11.64 -14.00 -1.68
CA SER A 113 11.94 -12.72 -1.04
C SER A 113 11.65 -12.76 0.46
N LYS A 114 12.50 -12.16 1.27
CA LYS A 114 12.21 -11.89 2.68
C LYS A 114 11.43 -10.59 2.80
N ILE A 115 10.19 -10.67 3.23
CA ILE A 115 9.30 -9.51 3.30
C ILE A 115 9.35 -8.88 4.69
N LYS A 116 9.81 -7.62 4.75
CA LYS A 116 9.90 -6.82 5.97
C LYS A 116 8.55 -6.24 6.37
N THR A 117 7.87 -5.55 5.45
CA THR A 117 6.56 -4.95 5.67
C THR A 117 5.62 -5.25 4.52
N VAL A 118 4.33 -5.29 4.81
CA VAL A 118 3.28 -5.36 3.79
C VAL A 118 2.34 -4.18 3.97
N THR A 119 2.06 -3.48 2.87
CA THR A 119 1.04 -2.42 2.82
C THR A 119 0.03 -2.72 1.73
N PHE A 120 -1.24 -2.81 2.10
CA PHE A 120 -2.35 -2.98 1.17
C PHE A 120 -2.99 -1.62 0.87
N ILE A 121 -3.04 -1.25 -0.41
CA ILE A 121 -3.62 0.01 -0.89
C ILE A 121 -4.91 -0.32 -1.62
N TRP A 122 -6.02 0.23 -1.12
CA TRP A 122 -7.36 -0.10 -1.58
C TRP A 122 -8.12 1.11 -2.09
N MET A 123 -8.71 1.01 -3.28
CA MET A 123 -9.64 2.01 -3.79
C MET A 123 -10.80 1.33 -4.52
N GLN A 124 -11.92 1.24 -3.82
CA GLN A 124 -13.15 0.58 -4.29
C GLN A 124 -14.32 1.05 -3.39
N GLY A 125 -15.55 0.91 -3.83
CA GLY A 125 -16.76 1.21 -3.04
C GLY A 125 -17.92 1.69 -3.89
N GLU A 126 -17.65 2.21 -5.09
CA GLU A 126 -18.67 2.77 -6.00
C GLU A 126 -19.70 1.71 -6.45
N ALA A 127 -19.24 0.46 -6.65
CA ALA A 127 -20.12 -0.64 -7.00
C ALA A 127 -21.02 -1.05 -5.83
N ASP A 128 -20.47 -1.04 -4.61
CA ASP A 128 -21.22 -1.35 -3.39
C ASP A 128 -22.24 -0.26 -3.05
N ALA A 129 -21.86 1.02 -3.19
CA ALA A 129 -22.82 2.12 -3.05
C ALA A 129 -23.98 2.00 -4.05
N LYS A 130 -23.69 1.65 -5.30
CA LYS A 130 -24.72 1.42 -6.32
C LYS A 130 -25.60 0.21 -6.00
N ALA A 131 -25.03 -0.84 -5.43
CA ALA A 131 -25.73 -2.07 -5.02
C ALA A 131 -26.43 -1.95 -3.66
N LYS A 132 -26.33 -0.78 -2.98
CA LYS A 132 -26.89 -0.51 -1.65
C LYS A 132 -26.34 -1.43 -0.55
N ASN A 133 -25.05 -1.73 -0.62
CA ASN A 133 -24.34 -2.59 0.33
C ASN A 133 -23.64 -1.80 1.45
N SER A 134 -24.01 -0.53 1.68
CA SER A 134 -23.32 0.33 2.64
C SER A 134 -23.33 -0.24 4.07
N GLU A 135 -24.40 -0.90 4.49
CA GLU A 135 -24.53 -1.48 5.84
C GLU A 135 -23.54 -2.63 6.10
N VAL A 136 -23.15 -3.38 5.07
CA VAL A 136 -22.25 -4.55 5.20
C VAL A 136 -20.82 -4.25 4.77
N TYR A 137 -20.57 -3.09 4.19
CA TYR A 137 -19.28 -2.76 3.59
C TYR A 137 -18.13 -2.70 4.61
N LEU A 138 -18.36 -2.12 5.79
CA LEU A 138 -17.37 -2.10 6.87
C LEU A 138 -16.95 -3.51 7.29
N ASN A 139 -17.94 -4.39 7.47
CA ASN A 139 -17.67 -5.80 7.76
C ASN A 139 -16.91 -6.49 6.64
N GLY A 140 -17.20 -6.13 5.38
CA GLY A 140 -16.47 -6.58 4.20
C GLY A 140 -15.00 -6.18 4.22
N LEU A 141 -14.69 -4.92 4.60
CA LEU A 141 -13.31 -4.43 4.76
C LEU A 141 -12.55 -5.18 5.86
N HIS A 142 -13.17 -5.36 7.03
CA HIS A 142 -12.56 -6.12 8.12
C HIS A 142 -12.36 -7.60 7.75
N GLY A 143 -13.30 -8.19 7.03
CA GLY A 143 -13.19 -9.55 6.55
C GLY A 143 -12.07 -9.73 5.53
N LEU A 144 -11.96 -8.81 4.56
CA LEU A 144 -10.86 -8.78 3.59
C LEU A 144 -9.51 -8.62 4.27
N ARG A 145 -9.41 -7.76 5.30
CA ARG A 145 -8.21 -7.62 6.12
C ARG A 145 -7.80 -8.95 6.74
N LYS A 146 -8.70 -9.58 7.51
CA LYS A 146 -8.43 -10.86 8.17
C LYS A 146 -8.03 -11.96 7.17
N GLN A 147 -8.65 -11.98 5.99
CA GLN A 147 -8.32 -12.90 4.93
C GLN A 147 -6.90 -12.67 4.40
N LEU A 148 -6.48 -11.42 4.20
CA LEU A 148 -5.11 -11.06 3.81
C LEU A 148 -4.08 -11.44 4.89
N GLU A 149 -4.38 -11.15 6.16
CA GLU A 149 -3.53 -11.49 7.30
C GLU A 149 -3.29 -13.00 7.37
N ALA A 150 -4.36 -13.79 7.25
CA ALA A 150 -4.27 -15.25 7.25
C ALA A 150 -3.45 -15.80 6.07
N ASP A 151 -3.70 -15.30 4.85
CA ASP A 151 -3.03 -15.79 3.64
C ASP A 151 -1.57 -15.36 3.53
N LEU A 152 -1.17 -14.28 4.19
CA LEU A 152 0.21 -13.79 4.26
C LEU A 152 0.93 -14.23 5.54
N GLY A 153 0.22 -14.85 6.49
CA GLY A 153 0.77 -15.33 7.75
C GLY A 153 1.30 -14.20 8.66
N ARG A 154 0.65 -13.01 8.64
CA ARG A 154 1.07 -11.84 9.43
C ARG A 154 -0.11 -10.96 9.79
N GLU A 155 -0.02 -10.31 10.96
CA GLU A 155 -1.06 -9.42 11.52
C GLU A 155 -0.68 -7.93 11.47
N ASP A 156 0.54 -7.62 11.05
CA ASP A 156 1.13 -6.28 11.03
C ASP A 156 0.96 -5.54 9.70
N LEU A 157 -0.05 -5.88 8.92
CA LEU A 157 -0.31 -5.24 7.64
C LEU A 157 -0.68 -3.77 7.80
N GLY A 158 -0.08 -2.92 6.98
CA GLY A 158 -0.52 -1.55 6.79
C GLY A 158 -1.66 -1.45 5.78
N PHE A 159 -2.60 -0.54 5.99
CA PHE A 159 -3.72 -0.29 5.07
C PHE A 159 -3.78 1.17 4.67
N VAL A 160 -3.88 1.42 3.37
CA VAL A 160 -4.14 2.75 2.82
C VAL A 160 -5.44 2.70 2.02
N ILE A 161 -6.45 3.42 2.49
CA ILE A 161 -7.77 3.47 1.86
C ILE A 161 -7.89 4.75 1.03
N GLY A 162 -8.00 4.64 -0.28
CA GLY A 162 -8.49 5.75 -1.11
C GLY A 162 -9.99 5.88 -0.90
N ARG A 163 -10.41 6.86 -0.09
CA ARG A 163 -11.84 7.09 0.16
C ARG A 163 -12.54 7.47 -1.14
N LEU A 164 -13.76 7.01 -1.36
CA LEU A 164 -14.58 7.48 -2.48
C LEU A 164 -14.64 9.00 -2.50
N SER A 165 -14.49 9.60 -3.68
CA SER A 165 -14.69 11.03 -3.84
C SER A 165 -16.15 11.43 -3.61
N ASP A 166 -16.42 12.71 -3.53
CA ASP A 166 -17.78 13.26 -3.35
C ASP A 166 -18.65 13.17 -4.62
N SER A 167 -18.13 12.60 -5.71
CA SER A 167 -18.83 12.51 -7.01
C SER A 167 -20.21 11.83 -6.93
N GLY A 168 -20.42 10.92 -5.99
CA GLY A 168 -21.70 10.26 -5.77
C GLY A 168 -22.78 11.14 -5.16
N PHE A 169 -22.42 12.30 -4.65
CA PHE A 169 -23.38 13.32 -4.16
C PHE A 169 -23.84 14.28 -5.27
N TYR A 170 -23.40 14.06 -6.51
CA TYR A 170 -23.79 14.90 -7.64
C TYR A 170 -24.45 14.08 -8.72
N ARG A 171 -25.65 14.53 -9.14
CA ARG A 171 -26.39 13.89 -10.20
C ARG A 171 -25.72 14.17 -11.55
N ARG A 172 -25.36 13.12 -12.28
CA ARG A 172 -24.60 13.21 -13.54
C ARG A 172 -25.25 14.14 -14.58
N ARG A 173 -26.59 14.16 -14.65
CA ARG A 173 -27.34 14.86 -15.69
C ARG A 173 -27.21 16.40 -15.59
N ASP A 174 -27.37 16.95 -14.40
CA ASP A 174 -27.46 18.39 -14.16
C ASP A 174 -26.51 18.92 -13.09
N LYS A 175 -25.62 18.03 -12.56
CA LYS A 175 -24.61 18.34 -11.55
C LYS A 175 -25.19 18.93 -10.24
N LYS A 176 -26.48 18.77 -10.03
CA LYS A 176 -27.09 19.16 -8.75
C LYS A 176 -26.67 18.19 -7.66
N ARG A 177 -26.37 18.73 -6.49
CA ARG A 177 -26.10 17.94 -5.30
C ARG A 177 -27.38 17.17 -4.93
N VAL A 178 -27.21 15.91 -4.58
CA VAL A 178 -28.29 14.99 -4.18
C VAL A 178 -27.89 14.28 -2.90
N GLU A 179 -28.87 13.89 -2.12
CA GLU A 179 -28.65 12.96 -1.03
C GLU A 179 -28.41 11.56 -1.61
N ASN A 180 -27.41 10.89 -1.07
CA ASN A 180 -27.06 9.52 -1.44
C ASN A 180 -26.52 8.81 -0.18
N SER A 181 -27.44 8.22 0.57
CA SER A 181 -27.14 7.55 1.84
C SER A 181 -26.15 6.41 1.69
N ASP A 182 -26.28 5.61 0.62
CA ASP A 182 -25.35 4.50 0.37
C ASP A 182 -23.95 5.00 0.04
N TRP A 183 -23.82 6.04 -0.78
CA TRP A 183 -22.52 6.64 -1.04
C TRP A 183 -21.86 7.19 0.22
N LYS A 184 -22.65 7.87 1.04
CA LYS A 184 -22.21 8.36 2.35
C LYS A 184 -21.80 7.19 3.26
N GLY A 185 -22.62 6.15 3.35
CA GLY A 185 -22.35 4.98 4.18
C GLY A 185 -21.05 4.27 3.80
N ILE A 186 -20.74 4.16 2.49
CA ILE A 186 -19.46 3.60 2.05
C ILE A 186 -18.29 4.50 2.49
N ARG A 187 -18.39 5.82 2.33
CA ARG A 187 -17.33 6.77 2.75
C ARG A 187 -17.12 6.70 4.26
N ASP A 188 -18.19 6.70 5.04
CA ASP A 188 -18.15 6.58 6.50
C ASP A 188 -17.50 5.25 6.93
N ALA A 189 -17.82 4.15 6.25
CA ALA A 189 -17.22 2.85 6.50
C ALA A 189 -15.70 2.82 6.19
N GLN A 190 -15.27 3.49 5.12
CA GLN A 190 -13.86 3.62 4.77
C GLN A 190 -13.06 4.39 5.83
N GLU A 191 -13.62 5.49 6.30
CA GLU A 191 -13.02 6.28 7.39
C GLU A 191 -13.03 5.51 8.72
N ALA A 192 -14.16 4.89 9.06
CA ALA A 192 -14.28 4.08 10.28
C ALA A 192 -13.29 2.91 10.30
N PHE A 193 -13.13 2.20 9.17
CA PHE A 193 -12.15 1.13 9.05
C PHE A 193 -10.73 1.64 9.33
N ALA A 194 -10.31 2.72 8.66
CA ALA A 194 -8.96 3.26 8.85
C ALA A 194 -8.75 3.77 10.29
N ASN A 195 -9.74 4.45 10.85
CA ASN A 195 -9.65 5.01 12.21
C ASN A 195 -9.69 3.94 13.32
N SER A 196 -10.17 2.73 13.01
CA SER A 196 -10.23 1.62 13.97
C SER A 196 -8.92 0.82 14.11
N MET A 197 -7.89 1.18 13.34
CA MET A 197 -6.65 0.42 13.24
C MET A 197 -5.43 1.32 13.40
N GLU A 198 -4.44 0.86 14.17
CA GLU A 198 -3.18 1.58 14.37
C GLU A 198 -2.38 1.76 13.05
N ARG A 199 -2.44 0.75 12.18
CA ARG A 199 -1.67 0.73 10.93
C ARG A 199 -2.58 0.91 9.71
N ALA A 200 -3.50 1.85 9.77
CA ALA A 200 -4.34 2.22 8.64
C ALA A 200 -4.53 3.72 8.54
N VAL A 201 -4.65 4.20 7.30
CA VAL A 201 -4.96 5.59 6.99
C VAL A 201 -5.95 5.64 5.83
N TRP A 202 -6.76 6.68 5.78
CA TRP A 202 -7.54 6.98 4.58
C TRP A 202 -7.05 8.26 3.91
N ILE A 203 -7.26 8.35 2.62
CA ILE A 203 -6.85 9.46 1.76
C ILE A 203 -8.08 10.11 1.17
N ASP A 204 -8.17 11.43 1.32
CA ASP A 204 -9.19 12.24 0.65
C ASP A 204 -8.93 12.28 -0.86
N THR A 205 -10.00 12.18 -1.63
CA THR A 205 -9.95 12.23 -3.10
C THR A 205 -10.98 13.20 -3.70
N ASP A 206 -11.64 14.03 -2.87
CA ASP A 206 -12.70 14.93 -3.30
C ASP A 206 -12.20 16.01 -4.27
N ASP A 207 -10.97 16.46 -4.11
CA ASP A 207 -10.33 17.47 -4.95
C ASP A 207 -9.71 16.89 -6.26
N LEU A 208 -9.79 15.58 -6.48
CA LEU A 208 -9.21 14.89 -7.64
C LEU A 208 -10.21 14.63 -8.75
N ASN A 209 -11.49 14.88 -8.51
CA ASN A 209 -12.52 14.88 -9.54
C ASN A 209 -12.25 15.96 -10.58
N GLY A 210 -12.76 15.81 -11.78
CA GLY A 210 -12.79 16.90 -12.74
C GLY A 210 -13.80 18.00 -12.33
N GLU A 211 -13.83 19.09 -13.11
CA GLU A 211 -14.71 20.24 -12.85
C GLU A 211 -16.20 19.90 -12.77
N LYS A 212 -16.58 18.77 -13.33
CA LYS A 212 -17.96 18.28 -13.35
C LYS A 212 -18.23 17.19 -12.32
N ASN A 213 -17.38 17.06 -11.30
CA ASN A 213 -17.45 16.00 -10.29
C ASN A 213 -17.61 14.61 -10.92
N GLU A 214 -16.75 14.28 -11.85
CA GLU A 214 -16.74 13.00 -12.51
C GLU A 214 -16.44 11.87 -11.52
N LEU A 215 -16.99 10.68 -11.82
CA LEU A 215 -16.76 9.48 -11.01
C LEU A 215 -15.28 9.07 -10.94
N HIS A 216 -14.55 9.33 -12.01
CA HIS A 216 -13.12 9.06 -12.07
C HIS A 216 -12.31 10.32 -11.75
N LEU A 217 -11.12 10.14 -11.20
CA LEU A 217 -10.24 11.21 -10.74
C LEU A 217 -9.50 11.85 -11.92
N ILE A 218 -10.27 12.42 -12.85
CA ILE A 218 -9.79 12.90 -14.16
C ILE A 218 -9.37 14.37 -14.18
N LYS A 219 -9.37 15.06 -13.07
CA LYS A 219 -8.74 16.37 -12.95
C LYS A 219 -7.32 16.30 -13.51
N PRO A 220 -6.83 17.28 -14.26
CA PRO A 220 -5.42 17.31 -14.69
C PRO A 220 -4.48 17.04 -13.51
N GLY A 221 -3.65 15.99 -13.63
CA GLY A 221 -2.79 15.53 -12.53
C GLY A 221 -3.49 14.78 -11.39
N GLY A 222 -4.80 14.46 -11.47
CA GLY A 222 -5.55 13.81 -10.40
C GLY A 222 -4.95 12.48 -9.97
N TYR A 223 -4.65 11.58 -10.90
CA TYR A 223 -3.99 10.29 -10.57
C TYR A 223 -2.54 10.45 -10.11
N GLU A 224 -1.82 11.46 -10.59
CA GLU A 224 -0.47 11.77 -10.09
C GLU A 224 -0.53 12.24 -8.64
N THR A 225 -1.48 13.13 -8.31
CA THR A 225 -1.71 13.60 -6.93
C THR A 225 -2.12 12.44 -6.03
N LEU A 226 -3.00 11.55 -6.49
CA LEU A 226 -3.35 10.34 -5.76
C LEU A 226 -2.11 9.48 -5.48
N GLY A 227 -1.24 9.32 -6.49
CA GLY A 227 0.01 8.58 -6.34
C GLY A 227 0.92 9.16 -5.26
N LYS A 228 1.10 10.48 -5.22
CA LYS A 228 1.87 11.16 -4.18
C LYS A 228 1.28 10.91 -2.78
N ARG A 229 -0.05 11.02 -2.63
CA ARG A 229 -0.74 10.73 -1.37
C ARG A 229 -0.58 9.27 -0.93
N TYR A 230 -0.65 8.32 -1.87
CA TYR A 230 -0.40 6.90 -1.59
C TYR A 230 1.03 6.63 -1.15
N VAL A 231 2.01 7.26 -1.80
CA VAL A 231 3.43 7.15 -1.43
C VAL A 231 3.66 7.68 -0.02
N ASP A 232 3.16 8.88 0.29
CA ASP A 232 3.33 9.51 1.60
C ASP A 232 2.71 8.66 2.72
N ALA A 233 1.51 8.13 2.49
CA ALA A 233 0.84 7.24 3.44
C ALA A 233 1.59 5.90 3.60
N ALA A 234 2.01 5.29 2.50
CA ALA A 234 2.75 4.03 2.53
C ALA A 234 4.09 4.17 3.26
N LEU A 235 4.84 5.26 3.02
CA LEU A 235 6.11 5.52 3.71
C LEU A 235 5.92 5.75 5.21
N LYS A 236 4.84 6.44 5.64
CA LYS A 236 4.51 6.56 7.08
C LYS A 236 4.32 5.18 7.71
N LEU A 237 3.53 4.31 7.08
CA LEU A 237 3.27 2.96 7.59
C LEU A 237 4.53 2.07 7.60
N VAL A 238 5.41 2.19 6.60
CA VAL A 238 6.70 1.49 6.56
C VAL A 238 7.60 1.91 7.72
N ASN A 239 7.59 3.20 8.07
CA ASN A 239 8.44 3.78 9.12
C ASN A 239 7.82 3.69 10.53
N GLY A 240 6.66 3.06 10.70
CA GLY A 240 5.99 2.90 12.01
C GLY A 240 5.42 4.22 12.57
N LYS A 241 4.96 5.11 11.69
CA LYS A 241 4.43 6.44 12.06
C LYS A 241 2.97 6.58 11.68
#